data_49fdc01fec5c32da0ca03bbde4985f70
#
_entry.id   49fdc01fec5c32da0ca03bbde4985f70
#
_cell.length_a   1.000
_cell.length_b   1.000
_cell.length_c   1.000
_cell.angle_alpha   90.00
_cell.angle_beta   90.00
_cell.angle_gamma   90.00
#
_symmetry.space_group_name_H-M   'P 1'
#
loop_
_entity.id
_entity.type
_entity.pdbx_description
1 polymer ?
#
loop_
_entity_poly.entity_id
_entity_poly.type
_entity_poly.pdbx_seq_one_letter_code
_entity_poly.pdbx_strand_id
1 'polypeptide(L)'
;MNTIGAVVMAAGSSIRFGSDKRRYDDGNGPLLQQTLAHVVALNLPVSVVLRVQDQTKVDELLGRHAKNPALACYFVSHSELGIGHSLAAFFQQPPPWDGAMIFLADMPWIRSDTSRLLMENFDVEKIIAPHIAGQRGHPVLFPRQMFAKLAQLRGDRGANALLQSSLGLVREIPVEDHGIVLDVDSLPC
;
A
#
# COMPACT_ATOMS: atom_id res chain seq x y z
N MET A 1 -13.03 7.41 18.19
CA MET A 1 -11.72 7.35 17.50
C MET A 1 -11.96 6.84 16.09
N ASN A 2 -11.36 7.47 15.08
CA ASN A 2 -11.47 7.00 13.69
C ASN A 2 -10.70 5.69 13.52
N THR A 3 -11.31 4.71 12.84
CA THR A 3 -10.67 3.43 12.52
C THR A 3 -9.92 3.55 11.21
N ILE A 4 -8.59 3.49 11.26
CA ILE A 4 -7.72 3.45 10.08
C ILE A 4 -7.25 2.01 9.88
N GLY A 5 -7.31 1.51 8.64
CA GLY A 5 -6.72 0.24 8.25
C GLY A 5 -5.57 0.43 7.27
N ALA A 6 -4.65 -0.52 7.24
CA ALA A 6 -3.55 -0.57 6.28
C ALA A 6 -3.86 -1.54 5.14
N VAL A 7 -3.61 -1.13 3.91
CA VAL A 7 -3.76 -1.95 2.70
C VAL A 7 -2.39 -2.09 2.04
N VAL A 8 -1.85 -3.31 2.01
CA VAL A 8 -0.57 -3.61 1.35
C VAL A 8 -0.86 -4.19 -0.03
N MET A 9 -0.51 -3.45 -1.08
CA MET A 9 -0.70 -3.87 -2.47
C MET A 9 0.42 -4.80 -2.89
N ALA A 10 0.14 -6.10 -2.95
CA ALA A 10 1.09 -7.15 -3.28
C ALA A 10 0.64 -8.04 -4.46
N ALA A 11 -0.33 -7.57 -5.27
CA ALA A 11 -0.82 -8.29 -6.45
C ALA A 11 -0.10 -7.92 -7.75
N GLY A 12 0.94 -7.09 -7.72
CA GLY A 12 1.71 -6.69 -8.90
C GLY A 12 2.40 -7.86 -9.59
N SER A 13 2.46 -7.83 -10.92
CA SER A 13 3.00 -8.92 -11.77
C SER A 13 4.53 -8.96 -11.86
N SER A 14 5.23 -7.93 -11.40
CA SER A 14 6.71 -7.81 -11.44
C SER A 14 7.33 -8.10 -12.84
N ILE A 15 6.60 -7.82 -13.94
CA ILE A 15 6.99 -8.19 -15.31
C ILE A 15 8.38 -7.62 -15.68
N ARG A 16 8.66 -6.39 -15.25
CA ARG A 16 9.93 -5.71 -15.55
C ARG A 16 11.11 -6.25 -14.76
N PHE A 17 10.87 -6.84 -13.60
CA PHE A 17 11.91 -7.36 -12.70
C PHE A 17 12.39 -8.76 -13.11
N GLY A 18 11.66 -9.47 -14.01
CA GLY A 18 12.03 -10.80 -14.47
C GLY A 18 11.80 -11.95 -13.48
N SER A 19 11.46 -11.63 -12.22
CA SER A 19 11.14 -12.58 -11.15
C SER A 19 10.07 -11.98 -10.23
N ASP A 20 9.58 -12.76 -9.24
CA ASP A 20 8.62 -12.24 -8.27
C ASP A 20 9.30 -11.28 -7.28
N LYS A 21 9.20 -9.98 -7.55
CA LYS A 21 9.79 -8.90 -6.77
C LYS A 21 9.49 -8.98 -5.27
N ARG A 22 8.32 -9.52 -4.89
CA ARG A 22 7.91 -9.68 -3.49
C ARG A 22 8.84 -10.61 -2.69
N ARG A 23 9.54 -11.52 -3.41
CA ARG A 23 10.48 -12.51 -2.85
C ARG A 23 11.94 -12.06 -2.95
N TYR A 24 12.20 -10.95 -3.62
CA TYR A 24 13.56 -10.43 -3.71
C TYR A 24 14.07 -10.13 -2.30
N ASP A 25 15.25 -10.64 -2.00
CA ASP A 25 15.94 -10.48 -0.71
C ASP A 25 17.15 -9.57 -0.93
N ASP A 26 17.15 -8.43 -0.27
CA ASP A 26 18.24 -7.46 -0.28
C ASP A 26 19.30 -7.72 0.83
N GLY A 27 19.20 -8.88 1.50
CA GLY A 27 20.02 -9.25 2.66
C GLY A 27 19.29 -9.06 4.00
N ASN A 28 18.08 -8.44 3.99
CA ASN A 28 17.25 -8.22 5.17
C ASN A 28 15.97 -9.09 5.15
N GLY A 29 15.84 -9.96 4.17
CA GLY A 29 14.69 -10.81 3.92
C GLY A 29 13.83 -10.35 2.74
N PRO A 30 12.80 -11.14 2.36
CA PRO A 30 11.93 -10.83 1.23
C PRO A 30 11.23 -9.47 1.38
N LEU A 31 11.18 -8.65 0.32
CA LEU A 31 10.64 -7.27 0.34
C LEU A 31 9.24 -7.18 0.93
N LEU A 32 8.32 -8.08 0.53
CA LEU A 32 6.97 -8.09 1.09
C LEU A 32 6.99 -8.30 2.61
N GLN A 33 7.84 -9.19 3.11
CA GLN A 33 7.94 -9.46 4.54
C GLN A 33 8.54 -8.29 5.31
N GLN A 34 9.51 -7.59 4.73
CA GLN A 34 10.06 -6.36 5.30
C GLN A 34 8.99 -5.26 5.37
N THR A 35 8.24 -5.02 4.27
CA THR A 35 7.13 -4.06 4.25
C THR A 35 6.07 -4.42 5.31
N LEU A 36 5.70 -5.71 5.41
CA LEU A 36 4.74 -6.16 6.42
C LEU A 36 5.23 -5.95 7.85
N ALA A 37 6.53 -6.10 8.11
CA ALA A 37 7.10 -5.84 9.43
C ALA A 37 6.85 -4.38 9.88
N HIS A 38 7.04 -3.41 8.99
CA HIS A 38 6.74 -2.00 9.26
C HIS A 38 5.25 -1.75 9.46
N VAL A 39 4.41 -2.29 8.57
CA VAL A 39 2.96 -2.07 8.61
C VAL A 39 2.32 -2.67 9.87
N VAL A 40 2.71 -3.90 10.24
CA VAL A 40 2.21 -4.57 11.45
C VAL A 40 2.61 -3.82 12.72
N ALA A 41 3.79 -3.20 12.75
CA ALA A 41 4.25 -2.39 13.88
C ALA A 41 3.43 -1.11 14.12
N LEU A 42 2.55 -0.74 13.19
CA LEU A 42 1.62 0.39 13.37
C LEU A 42 0.41 0.03 14.25
N ASN A 43 0.21 -1.27 14.56
CA ASN A 43 -0.93 -1.80 15.32
C ASN A 43 -2.30 -1.46 14.69
N LEU A 44 -2.36 -1.47 13.36
CA LEU A 44 -3.57 -1.29 12.56
C LEU A 44 -4.12 -2.65 12.10
N PRO A 45 -5.42 -2.76 11.79
CA PRO A 45 -5.92 -3.85 10.94
C PRO A 45 -5.21 -3.80 9.58
N VAL A 46 -4.68 -4.93 9.12
CA VAL A 46 -3.90 -5.03 7.88
C VAL A 46 -4.62 -5.89 6.87
N SER A 47 -4.80 -5.39 5.65
CA SER A 47 -5.27 -6.16 4.50
C SER A 47 -4.14 -6.27 3.47
N VAL A 48 -3.74 -7.50 3.13
CA VAL A 48 -2.76 -7.76 2.08
C VAL A 48 -3.50 -8.20 0.82
N VAL A 49 -3.37 -7.40 -0.25
CA VAL A 49 -4.00 -7.70 -1.55
C VAL A 49 -3.04 -8.53 -2.37
N LEU A 50 -3.42 -9.78 -2.61
CA LEU A 50 -2.65 -10.82 -3.31
C LEU A 50 -3.36 -11.25 -4.60
N ARG A 51 -2.64 -11.93 -5.50
CA ARG A 51 -3.23 -12.54 -6.69
C ARG A 51 -3.96 -13.83 -6.31
N VAL A 52 -5.02 -14.20 -7.01
CA VAL A 52 -5.74 -15.48 -6.80
C VAL A 52 -4.79 -16.68 -6.80
N GLN A 53 -3.80 -16.71 -7.71
CA GLN A 53 -2.82 -17.81 -7.77
C GLN A 53 -1.86 -17.88 -6.56
N ASP A 54 -1.87 -16.89 -5.69
CA ASP A 54 -1.04 -16.87 -4.48
C ASP A 54 -1.71 -17.58 -3.28
N GLN A 55 -2.97 -18.04 -3.40
CA GLN A 55 -3.72 -18.66 -2.30
C GLN A 55 -2.99 -19.84 -1.63
N THR A 56 -2.28 -20.65 -2.40
CA THR A 56 -1.51 -21.78 -1.88
C THR A 56 -0.11 -21.41 -1.38
N LYS A 57 0.30 -20.14 -1.51
CA LYS A 57 1.64 -19.65 -1.20
C LYS A 57 1.63 -18.57 -0.11
N VAL A 58 0.53 -18.40 0.61
CA VAL A 58 0.38 -17.36 1.64
C VAL A 58 1.48 -17.46 2.70
N ASP A 59 1.70 -18.66 3.25
CA ASP A 59 2.71 -18.86 4.29
C ASP A 59 4.13 -18.56 3.79
N GLU A 60 4.44 -18.89 2.55
CA GLU A 60 5.72 -18.59 1.92
C GLU A 60 5.90 -17.08 1.70
N LEU A 61 4.89 -16.41 1.16
CA LEU A 61 4.94 -14.98 0.83
C LEU A 61 4.98 -14.10 2.08
N LEU A 62 4.15 -14.41 3.06
CA LEU A 62 4.00 -13.58 4.26
C LEU A 62 4.94 -14.00 5.40
N GLY A 63 5.52 -15.21 5.33
CA GLY A 63 6.41 -15.74 6.35
C GLY A 63 5.77 -15.70 7.74
N ARG A 64 6.50 -15.19 8.73
CA ARG A 64 6.01 -15.06 10.12
C ARG A 64 4.72 -14.25 10.26
N HIS A 65 4.40 -13.39 9.29
CA HIS A 65 3.22 -12.52 9.35
C HIS A 65 1.93 -13.24 8.94
N ALA A 66 2.01 -14.43 8.30
CA ALA A 66 0.84 -15.20 7.87
C ALA A 66 -0.10 -15.59 9.03
N LYS A 67 0.43 -15.71 10.25
CA LYS A 67 -0.32 -16.09 11.47
C LYS A 67 -0.74 -14.88 12.31
N ASN A 68 -0.52 -13.65 11.85
CA ASN A 68 -0.90 -12.45 12.59
C ASN A 68 -2.43 -12.26 12.53
N PRO A 69 -3.14 -12.25 13.68
CA PRO A 69 -4.60 -12.14 13.71
C PRO A 69 -5.12 -10.78 13.22
N ALA A 70 -4.28 -9.75 13.20
CA ALA A 70 -4.64 -8.43 12.66
C ALA A 70 -4.50 -8.34 11.13
N LEU A 71 -4.02 -9.42 10.46
CA LEU A 71 -3.77 -9.46 9.03
C LEU A 71 -4.80 -10.34 8.31
N ALA A 72 -5.45 -9.79 7.29
CA ALA A 72 -6.34 -10.50 6.38
C ALA A 72 -5.77 -10.50 4.96
N CYS A 73 -5.90 -11.63 4.23
CA CYS A 73 -5.53 -11.73 2.83
C CYS A 73 -6.76 -11.54 1.94
N TYR A 74 -6.63 -10.70 0.90
CA TYR A 74 -7.62 -10.49 -0.14
C TYR A 74 -7.05 -10.94 -1.47
N PHE A 75 -7.75 -11.84 -2.17
CA PHE A 75 -7.29 -12.41 -3.42
C PHE A 75 -8.03 -11.77 -4.58
N VAL A 76 -7.29 -11.12 -5.49
CA VAL A 76 -7.85 -10.42 -6.62
C VAL A 76 -7.52 -11.13 -7.94
N SER A 77 -8.50 -11.18 -8.82
CA SER A 77 -8.34 -11.62 -10.21
C SER A 77 -7.90 -10.46 -11.08
N HIS A 78 -7.35 -10.78 -12.25
CA HIS A 78 -7.00 -9.78 -13.28
C HIS A 78 -6.03 -8.69 -12.80
N SER A 79 -5.12 -9.05 -11.89
CA SER A 79 -4.07 -8.14 -11.42
C SER A 79 -3.09 -7.72 -12.52
N GLU A 80 -3.02 -8.50 -13.62
CA GLU A 80 -2.28 -8.19 -14.84
C GLU A 80 -2.79 -6.94 -15.56
N LEU A 81 -4.05 -6.53 -15.29
CA LEU A 81 -4.64 -5.31 -15.84
C LEU A 81 -4.17 -4.04 -15.10
N GLY A 82 -3.27 -4.18 -14.14
CA GLY A 82 -2.62 -3.10 -13.42
C GLY A 82 -3.12 -2.87 -12.00
N ILE A 83 -2.35 -2.08 -11.24
CA ILE A 83 -2.60 -1.83 -9.81
C ILE A 83 -3.97 -1.16 -9.56
N GLY A 84 -4.48 -0.36 -10.50
CA GLY A 84 -5.81 0.24 -10.38
C GLY A 84 -6.92 -0.79 -10.32
N HIS A 85 -6.82 -1.89 -11.09
CA HIS A 85 -7.79 -2.98 -11.03
C HIS A 85 -7.73 -3.72 -9.69
N SER A 86 -6.54 -3.97 -9.16
CA SER A 86 -6.35 -4.61 -7.86
C SER A 86 -6.89 -3.76 -6.72
N LEU A 87 -6.65 -2.44 -6.75
CA LEU A 87 -7.23 -1.49 -5.81
C LEU A 87 -8.75 -1.47 -5.91
N ALA A 88 -9.29 -1.37 -7.14
CA ALA A 88 -10.73 -1.35 -7.35
C ALA A 88 -11.40 -2.62 -6.82
N ALA A 89 -10.83 -3.79 -7.09
CA ALA A 89 -11.35 -5.07 -6.60
C ALA A 89 -11.43 -5.10 -5.05
N PHE A 90 -10.38 -4.64 -4.36
CA PHE A 90 -10.39 -4.54 -2.90
C PHE A 90 -11.46 -3.56 -2.40
N PHE A 91 -11.56 -2.37 -3.01
CA PHE A 91 -12.50 -1.33 -2.57
C PHE A 91 -13.95 -1.54 -3.02
N GLN A 92 -14.27 -2.62 -3.76
CA GLN A 92 -15.67 -3.06 -3.97
C GLN A 92 -16.34 -3.46 -2.66
N GLN A 93 -15.61 -4.08 -1.74
CA GLN A 93 -16.10 -4.52 -0.44
C GLN A 93 -15.06 -4.21 0.66
N PRO A 94 -14.78 -2.93 0.91
CA PRO A 94 -13.76 -2.55 1.88
C PRO A 94 -14.24 -2.84 3.31
N PRO A 95 -13.32 -3.13 4.24
CA PRO A 95 -13.64 -3.17 5.66
C PRO A 95 -14.28 -1.87 6.15
N PRO A 96 -14.98 -1.88 7.31
CA PRO A 96 -15.71 -0.72 7.82
C PRO A 96 -14.79 0.31 8.49
N TRP A 97 -13.72 0.72 7.80
CA TRP A 97 -12.76 1.72 8.25
C TRP A 97 -13.20 3.13 7.86
N ASP A 98 -12.78 4.12 8.65
CA ASP A 98 -12.95 5.55 8.34
C ASP A 98 -11.86 6.06 7.38
N GLY A 99 -10.71 5.38 7.35
CA GLY A 99 -9.60 5.65 6.45
C GLY A 99 -8.83 4.41 6.06
N ALA A 100 -8.19 4.42 4.89
CA ALA A 100 -7.32 3.35 4.41
C ALA A 100 -5.96 3.91 4.01
N MET A 101 -4.89 3.44 4.65
CA MET A 101 -3.52 3.78 4.32
C MET A 101 -2.96 2.74 3.35
N ILE A 102 -2.64 3.16 2.12
CA ILE A 102 -2.22 2.27 1.04
C ILE A 102 -0.71 2.25 0.95
N PHE A 103 -0.13 1.06 1.13
CA PHE A 103 1.29 0.75 0.98
C PHE A 103 1.54 -0.06 -0.30
N LEU A 104 2.73 0.05 -0.86
CA LEU A 104 3.23 -0.82 -1.91
C LEU A 104 4.17 -1.87 -1.31
N ALA A 105 4.05 -3.12 -1.77
CA ALA A 105 4.81 -4.26 -1.23
C ALA A 105 6.33 -4.19 -1.48
N ASP A 106 6.76 -3.30 -2.36
CA ASP A 106 8.14 -3.11 -2.80
C ASP A 106 8.81 -1.84 -2.26
N MET A 107 8.21 -1.23 -1.23
CA MET A 107 8.73 -0.03 -0.56
C MET A 107 9.00 -0.30 0.94
N PRO A 108 9.97 -1.16 1.27
CA PRO A 108 10.22 -1.59 2.66
C PRO A 108 10.93 -0.52 3.51
N TRP A 109 11.46 0.54 2.90
CA TRP A 109 12.28 1.54 3.60
C TRP A 109 11.49 2.71 4.18
N ILE A 110 10.16 2.69 4.06
CA ILE A 110 9.28 3.71 4.67
C ILE A 110 9.38 3.60 6.19
N ARG A 111 9.68 4.73 6.86
CA ARG A 111 9.81 4.76 8.31
C ARG A 111 8.44 4.71 9.00
N SER A 112 8.38 3.99 10.12
CA SER A 112 7.14 3.91 10.92
C SER A 112 6.69 5.28 11.43
N ASP A 113 7.64 6.19 11.71
CA ASP A 113 7.32 7.55 12.17
C ASP A 113 6.58 8.35 11.11
N THR A 114 6.98 8.19 9.83
CA THR A 114 6.25 8.79 8.70
C THR A 114 4.80 8.34 8.68
N SER A 115 4.56 7.02 8.78
CA SER A 115 3.21 6.49 8.77
C SER A 115 2.38 6.97 9.96
N ARG A 116 2.97 7.06 11.17
CA ARG A 116 2.31 7.61 12.36
C ARG A 116 1.96 9.08 12.19
N LEU A 117 2.87 9.87 11.63
CA LEU A 117 2.62 11.29 11.36
C LEU A 117 1.42 11.48 10.41
N LEU A 118 1.28 10.62 9.39
CA LEU A 118 0.11 10.67 8.50
C LEU A 118 -1.18 10.32 9.24
N MET A 119 -1.14 9.33 10.15
CA MET A 119 -2.31 8.96 10.97
C MET A 119 -2.72 10.08 11.91
N GLU A 120 -1.77 10.77 12.53
CA GLU A 120 -2.02 11.93 13.41
C GLU A 120 -2.65 13.10 12.65
N ASN A 121 -2.35 13.21 11.35
CA ASN A 121 -2.92 14.22 10.46
C ASN A 121 -4.17 13.74 9.70
N PHE A 122 -4.74 12.58 10.08
CA PHE A 122 -5.93 12.05 9.40
C PHE A 122 -7.08 13.04 9.43
N ASP A 123 -7.73 13.17 8.28
CA ASP A 123 -8.85 14.07 8.06
C ASP A 123 -9.90 13.33 7.23
N VAL A 124 -11.15 13.36 7.65
CA VAL A 124 -12.24 12.65 6.97
C VAL A 124 -12.57 13.23 5.60
N GLU A 125 -12.10 14.45 5.30
CA GLU A 125 -12.35 15.17 4.05
C GLU A 125 -11.12 15.24 3.14
N LYS A 126 -9.91 14.90 3.65
CA LYS A 126 -8.66 15.08 2.92
C LYS A 126 -7.94 13.74 2.69
N ILE A 127 -7.31 13.64 1.54
CA ILE A 127 -6.31 12.61 1.28
C ILE A 127 -4.99 13.11 1.86
N ILE A 128 -4.34 12.30 2.69
CA ILE A 128 -3.08 12.67 3.33
C ILE A 128 -1.95 11.90 2.64
N ALA A 129 -0.95 12.61 2.15
CA ALA A 129 0.20 12.03 1.47
C ALA A 129 1.52 12.64 1.97
N PRO A 130 2.58 11.85 2.15
CA PRO A 130 3.89 12.39 2.48
C PRO A 130 4.53 13.02 1.23
N HIS A 131 5.36 14.04 1.42
CA HIS A 131 6.19 14.56 0.34
C HIS A 131 7.59 14.90 0.84
N ILE A 132 8.58 14.73 -0.05
CA ILE A 132 9.97 15.13 0.16
C ILE A 132 10.49 15.82 -1.10
N ALA A 133 11.18 16.94 -0.97
CA ALA A 133 11.75 17.69 -2.08
C ALA A 133 10.78 17.94 -3.26
N GLY A 134 9.49 18.18 -2.97
CA GLY A 134 8.45 18.40 -3.98
C GLY A 134 7.90 17.12 -4.63
N GLN A 135 8.38 15.94 -4.25
CA GLN A 135 7.91 14.66 -4.73
C GLN A 135 6.99 14.01 -3.69
N ARG A 136 5.78 13.66 -4.11
CA ARG A 136 4.82 12.91 -3.30
C ARG A 136 5.19 11.43 -3.28
N GLY A 137 5.07 10.80 -2.11
CA GLY A 137 5.42 9.40 -1.91
C GLY A 137 4.30 8.55 -1.32
N HIS A 138 4.69 7.40 -0.78
CA HIS A 138 3.86 6.44 -0.06
C HIS A 138 4.23 6.41 1.44
N PRO A 139 3.32 5.90 2.31
CA PRO A 139 1.95 5.48 2.01
C PRO A 139 1.02 6.68 1.80
N VAL A 140 -0.13 6.45 1.15
CA VAL A 140 -1.17 7.48 1.01
C VAL A 140 -2.40 7.07 1.82
N LEU A 141 -2.90 7.97 2.65
CA LEU A 141 -4.06 7.75 3.51
C LEU A 141 -5.31 8.39 2.89
N PHE A 142 -6.25 7.54 2.49
CA PHE A 142 -7.51 7.94 1.88
C PHE A 142 -8.64 7.89 2.90
N PRO A 143 -9.46 8.95 3.04
CA PRO A 143 -10.65 8.91 3.86
C PRO A 143 -11.75 8.07 3.19
N ARG A 144 -12.68 7.54 4.00
CA ARG A 144 -13.76 6.65 3.56
C ARG A 144 -14.58 7.19 2.38
N GLN A 145 -14.80 8.49 2.30
CA GLN A 145 -15.52 9.10 1.18
C GLN A 145 -14.84 8.88 -0.19
N MET A 146 -13.55 8.55 -0.21
CA MET A 146 -12.80 8.26 -1.43
C MET A 146 -12.90 6.78 -1.86
N PHE A 147 -13.42 5.88 -1.02
CA PHE A 147 -13.46 4.44 -1.31
C PHE A 147 -14.27 4.12 -2.57
N ALA A 148 -15.41 4.79 -2.76
CA ALA A 148 -16.21 4.63 -3.97
C ALA A 148 -15.45 5.03 -5.26
N LYS A 149 -14.57 6.04 -5.19
CA LYS A 149 -13.71 6.43 -6.31
C LYS A 149 -12.55 5.45 -6.51
N LEU A 150 -11.96 4.95 -5.42
CA LEU A 150 -10.95 3.88 -5.47
C LEU A 150 -11.51 2.61 -6.12
N ALA A 151 -12.77 2.24 -5.84
CA ALA A 151 -13.46 1.11 -6.44
C ALA A 151 -13.71 1.24 -7.96
N GLN A 152 -13.51 2.42 -8.53
CA GLN A 152 -13.68 2.70 -9.96
C GLN A 152 -12.36 2.79 -10.74
N LEU A 153 -11.23 2.64 -10.06
CA LEU A 153 -9.91 2.74 -10.70
C LEU A 153 -9.71 1.65 -11.77
N ARG A 154 -8.88 1.98 -12.77
CA ARG A 154 -8.51 1.07 -13.86
C ARG A 154 -7.05 1.30 -14.28
N GLY A 155 -6.44 0.28 -14.87
CA GLY A 155 -5.10 0.35 -15.47
C GLY A 155 -3.95 0.51 -14.46
N ASP A 156 -2.79 0.91 -14.97
CA ASP A 156 -1.52 0.91 -14.22
C ASP A 156 -1.28 2.18 -13.40
N ARG A 157 -2.05 3.24 -13.62
CA ARG A 157 -1.84 4.51 -12.90
C ARG A 157 -2.24 4.44 -11.43
N GLY A 158 -2.93 3.38 -11.00
CA GLY A 158 -3.36 3.18 -9.64
C GLY A 158 -4.10 4.39 -9.07
N ALA A 159 -3.82 4.74 -7.82
CA ALA A 159 -4.41 5.90 -7.16
C ALA A 159 -3.85 7.25 -7.65
N ASN A 160 -2.75 7.28 -8.42
CA ASN A 160 -2.16 8.54 -8.90
C ASN A 160 -3.13 9.35 -9.78
N ALA A 161 -3.92 8.69 -10.62
CA ALA A 161 -4.94 9.37 -11.42
C ALA A 161 -5.98 10.07 -10.53
N LEU A 162 -6.38 9.42 -9.43
CA LEU A 162 -7.30 9.98 -8.45
C LEU A 162 -6.67 11.15 -7.69
N LEU A 163 -5.41 11.03 -7.29
CA LEU A 163 -4.69 12.12 -6.63
C LEU A 163 -4.59 13.36 -7.53
N GLN A 164 -4.28 13.18 -8.81
CA GLN A 164 -4.21 14.29 -9.78
C GLN A 164 -5.56 14.95 -10.02
N SER A 165 -6.64 14.18 -10.12
CA SER A 165 -8.00 14.73 -10.31
C SER A 165 -8.60 15.33 -9.03
N SER A 166 -7.97 15.12 -7.87
CA SER A 166 -8.46 15.54 -6.56
C SER A 166 -7.48 16.46 -5.83
N LEU A 167 -6.62 17.21 -6.53
CA LEU A 167 -5.54 18.03 -5.94
C LEU A 167 -6.03 18.95 -4.80
N GLY A 168 -7.22 19.55 -4.91
CA GLY A 168 -7.80 20.38 -3.85
C GLY A 168 -8.19 19.64 -2.58
N LEU A 169 -8.22 18.30 -2.62
CA LEU A 169 -8.50 17.43 -1.48
C LEU A 169 -7.23 16.80 -0.90
N VAL A 170 -6.07 16.95 -1.55
CA VAL A 170 -4.81 16.39 -1.07
C VAL A 170 -4.14 17.37 -0.11
N ARG A 171 -3.86 16.89 1.11
CA ARG A 171 -2.98 17.55 2.07
C ARG A 171 -1.64 16.82 2.04
N GLU A 172 -0.59 17.52 1.67
CA GLU A 172 0.77 17.00 1.65
C GLU A 172 1.45 17.30 2.98
N ILE A 173 2.08 16.27 3.55
CA ILE A 173 2.82 16.37 4.82
C ILE A 173 4.30 16.29 4.50
N PRO A 174 5.09 17.34 4.78
CA PRO A 174 6.53 17.31 4.56
C PRO A 174 7.21 16.33 5.53
N VAL A 175 8.09 15.49 5.00
CA VAL A 175 8.84 14.49 5.78
C VAL A 175 10.30 14.44 5.34
N GLU A 176 11.19 13.98 6.22
CA GLU A 176 12.61 13.73 5.92
C GLU A 176 12.86 12.20 5.77
N ASP A 177 11.99 11.53 5.04
CA ASP A 177 12.02 10.09 4.83
C ASP A 177 12.11 9.78 3.33
N HIS A 178 13.31 9.49 2.85
CA HIS A 178 13.52 9.14 1.45
C HIS A 178 12.85 7.81 1.06
N GLY A 179 12.57 6.93 2.02
CA GLY A 179 11.86 5.66 1.79
C GLY A 179 10.49 5.84 1.15
N ILE A 180 9.85 7.01 1.29
CA ILE A 180 8.53 7.29 0.71
C ILE A 180 8.50 7.32 -0.83
N VAL A 181 9.67 7.51 -1.47
CA VAL A 181 9.83 7.63 -2.93
C VAL A 181 10.76 6.56 -3.51
N LEU A 182 11.30 5.68 -2.65
CA LEU A 182 12.20 4.61 -3.08
C LEU A 182 11.41 3.30 -3.26
N ASP A 183 11.48 2.73 -4.43
CA ASP A 183 11.12 1.34 -4.72
C ASP A 183 12.36 0.57 -5.19
N VAL A 184 12.28 -0.76 -5.27
CA VAL A 184 13.42 -1.59 -5.69
C VAL A 184 13.83 -1.33 -7.14
N ASP A 185 12.91 -0.88 -8.01
CA ASP A 185 13.25 -0.54 -9.41
C ASP A 185 14.09 0.74 -9.51
N SER A 186 14.10 1.58 -8.46
CA SER A 186 14.86 2.84 -8.40
C SER A 186 16.24 2.69 -7.77
N LEU A 187 16.61 1.49 -7.28
CA LEU A 187 17.94 1.26 -6.73
C LEU A 187 18.99 1.22 -7.87
N PRO A 188 20.14 1.87 -7.72
CA PRO A 188 21.24 1.70 -8.66
C PRO A 188 21.73 0.24 -8.64
N CYS A 189 21.91 -0.34 -9.82
CA CYS A 189 22.50 -1.67 -10.02
C CYS A 189 23.96 -1.72 -9.53
#